data_c4fa9e1fa0c0bf2fc8f70d4e9126f951
#
_entry.id   c4fa9e1fa0c0bf2fc8f70d4e9126f951
#
_cell.length_a   1.000
_cell.length_b   1.000
_cell.length_c   1.000
_cell.angle_alpha   90.00
_cell.angle_beta   90.00
_cell.angle_gamma   90.00
#
_symmetry.space_group_name_H-M   'P 1'
#
loop_
_entity.id
_entity.type
_entity.pdbx_description
1 polymer ?
#
loop_
_entity_poly.entity_id
_entity_poly.type
_entity_poly.pdbx_seq_one_letter_code
_entity_poly.pdbx_strand_id
1 'polypeptide(L)'
;MFYVEDDHDAIISKRIWECVQLEINRRKKYLEEHGTNSYSHRPESNPFASKIICGDCNKVFARKGWRSSTGVDRKVWQCSERYKVKGVMGCANRHVEEETLIKAYLMAWNALVENREDFME
;
A
#
# COMPACT_ATOMS: atom_id res chain seq x y z
N MET A 1 36.68 -14.21 -10.67
CA MET A 1 35.96 -14.35 -9.40
C MET A 1 35.79 -15.84 -9.19
N PHE A 2 36.39 -16.39 -8.14
CA PHE A 2 36.28 -17.79 -7.81
C PHE A 2 35.06 -17.95 -6.87
N TYR A 3 34.18 -18.88 -7.20
CA TYR A 3 33.06 -19.26 -6.34
C TYR A 3 33.47 -20.52 -5.59
N VAL A 4 33.38 -20.47 -4.27
CA VAL A 4 33.62 -21.63 -3.39
C VAL A 4 32.31 -22.03 -2.78
N GLU A 5 31.90 -23.28 -3.00
CA GLU A 5 30.71 -23.84 -2.37
C GLU A 5 31.05 -24.33 -0.96
N ASP A 6 30.12 -24.16 -0.01
CA ASP A 6 30.23 -24.65 1.37
C ASP A 6 31.44 -24.12 2.16
N ASP A 7 31.86 -22.88 1.91
CA ASP A 7 32.97 -22.23 2.62
C ASP A 7 32.65 -21.97 4.10
N HIS A 8 31.36 -21.81 4.44
CA HIS A 8 30.91 -21.64 5.82
C HIS A 8 29.45 -22.08 5.99
N ASP A 9 29.04 -22.35 7.24
CA ASP A 9 27.67 -22.66 7.58
C ASP A 9 26.73 -21.52 7.19
N ALA A 10 25.56 -21.87 6.68
CA ALA A 10 24.57 -20.89 6.24
C ALA A 10 24.05 -20.06 7.44
N ILE A 11 24.14 -18.73 7.36
CA ILE A 11 23.65 -17.79 8.38
C ILE A 11 22.14 -17.90 8.58
N ILE A 12 21.41 -18.20 7.49
CA ILE A 12 19.96 -18.42 7.50
C ILE A 12 19.64 -19.72 6.77
N SER A 13 18.57 -20.41 7.18
CA SER A 13 18.17 -21.63 6.49
C SER A 13 17.69 -21.34 5.07
N LYS A 14 17.89 -22.28 4.16
CA LYS A 14 17.44 -22.21 2.77
C LYS A 14 15.94 -21.87 2.68
N ARG A 15 15.11 -22.45 3.54
CA ARG A 15 13.68 -22.18 3.61
C ARG A 15 13.37 -20.70 3.88
N ILE A 16 14.06 -20.10 4.86
CA ILE A 16 13.88 -18.66 5.18
C ILE A 16 14.31 -17.81 3.99
N TRP A 17 15.45 -18.13 3.39
CA TRP A 17 15.94 -17.39 2.21
C TRP A 17 14.95 -17.46 1.05
N GLU A 18 14.39 -18.62 0.74
CA GLU A 18 13.38 -18.79 -0.32
C GLU A 18 12.11 -17.98 -0.03
N CYS A 19 11.61 -18.00 1.22
CA CYS A 19 10.47 -17.17 1.61
C CYS A 19 10.73 -15.69 1.43
N VAL A 20 11.93 -15.21 1.76
CA VAL A 20 12.34 -13.82 1.56
C VAL A 20 12.38 -13.47 0.07
N GLN A 21 12.92 -14.36 -0.79
CA GLN A 21 12.95 -14.12 -2.24
C GLN A 21 11.53 -14.04 -2.83
N LEU A 22 10.63 -14.91 -2.41
CA LEU A 22 9.22 -14.86 -2.83
C LEU A 22 8.56 -13.52 -2.43
N GLU A 23 8.78 -13.06 -1.22
CA GLU A 23 8.22 -11.79 -0.75
C GLU A 23 8.83 -10.58 -1.48
N ILE A 24 10.13 -10.57 -1.76
CA ILE A 24 10.79 -9.54 -2.56
C ILE A 24 10.16 -9.47 -3.96
N ASN A 25 9.99 -10.62 -4.61
CA ASN A 25 9.39 -10.71 -5.94
C ASN A 25 7.93 -10.26 -5.93
N ARG A 26 7.15 -10.65 -4.92
CA ARG A 26 5.76 -10.22 -4.74
C ARG A 26 5.66 -8.70 -4.61
N ARG A 27 6.52 -8.09 -3.80
CA ARG A 27 6.57 -6.62 -3.63
C ARG A 27 6.96 -5.90 -4.92
N LYS A 28 7.98 -6.40 -5.61
CA LYS A 28 8.43 -5.84 -6.88
C LYS A 28 7.28 -5.81 -7.91
N LYS A 29 6.61 -6.95 -8.09
CA LYS A 29 5.45 -7.06 -8.97
C LYS A 29 4.35 -6.06 -8.61
N TYR A 30 4.02 -5.95 -7.31
CA TYR A 30 3.03 -4.99 -6.83
C TYR A 30 3.40 -3.53 -7.15
N LEU A 31 4.67 -3.15 -6.95
CA LEU A 31 5.16 -1.80 -7.24
C LEU A 31 5.05 -1.48 -8.75
N GLU A 32 5.38 -2.44 -9.60
CA GLU A 32 5.28 -2.33 -11.07
C GLU A 32 3.82 -2.19 -11.52
N GLU A 33 2.92 -3.03 -11.03
CA GLU A 33 1.50 -3.02 -11.38
C GLU A 33 0.82 -1.70 -11.02
N HIS A 34 1.10 -1.18 -9.83
CA HIS A 34 0.42 0.00 -9.32
C HIS A 34 1.18 1.31 -9.51
N GLY A 35 2.36 1.25 -10.16
CA GLY A 35 3.15 2.44 -10.51
C GLY A 35 3.62 3.25 -9.30
N THR A 36 3.94 2.58 -8.19
CA THR A 36 4.50 3.21 -6.99
C THR A 36 5.98 2.87 -6.86
N ASN A 37 6.77 3.82 -6.34
CA ASN A 37 8.21 3.67 -6.23
C ASN A 37 8.66 3.10 -4.89
N SER A 38 7.77 3.04 -3.91
CA SER A 38 8.13 2.56 -2.57
C SER A 38 6.93 1.94 -1.84
N TYR A 39 7.21 0.92 -1.07
CA TYR A 39 6.33 0.45 -0.02
C TYR A 39 6.48 1.36 1.20
N SER A 40 5.40 1.66 1.89
CA SER A 40 5.48 2.42 3.13
C SER A 40 6.27 1.66 4.19
N HIS A 41 7.23 2.36 4.80
CA HIS A 41 8.04 1.84 5.89
C HIS A 41 7.62 2.36 7.27
N ARG A 42 6.52 3.13 7.34
CA ARG A 42 6.02 3.73 8.59
C ARG A 42 4.54 3.38 8.81
N PRO A 43 4.22 2.12 9.12
CA PRO A 43 2.85 1.68 9.30
C PRO A 43 2.15 2.37 10.47
N GLU A 44 2.88 2.76 11.50
CA GLU A 44 2.32 3.44 12.68
C GLU A 44 1.72 4.80 12.34
N SER A 45 2.38 5.57 11.45
CA SER A 45 1.91 6.90 11.04
C SER A 45 1.00 6.89 9.82
N ASN A 46 1.05 5.82 9.02
CA ASN A 46 0.32 5.70 7.75
C ASN A 46 0.05 4.23 7.37
N PRO A 47 -0.89 3.56 8.06
CA PRO A 47 -1.13 2.13 7.88
C PRO A 47 -1.65 1.76 6.48
N PHE A 48 -2.27 2.71 5.77
CA PHE A 48 -2.84 2.49 4.44
C PHE A 48 -1.89 2.85 3.29
N ALA A 49 -0.69 3.34 3.58
CA ALA A 49 0.24 3.73 2.53
C ALA A 49 0.54 2.57 1.57
N SER A 50 0.46 2.85 0.28
CA SER A 50 0.65 1.90 -0.81
C SER A 50 -0.31 0.69 -0.81
N LYS A 51 -1.39 0.73 -0.03
CA LYS A 51 -2.37 -0.37 0.07
C LYS A 51 -3.72 -0.05 -0.55
N ILE A 52 -4.02 1.23 -0.77
CA ILE A 52 -5.27 1.66 -1.37
C ILE A 52 -5.07 1.85 -2.86
N ILE A 53 -5.83 1.10 -3.64
CA ILE A 53 -5.76 1.09 -5.09
C ILE A 53 -6.98 1.80 -5.67
N CYS A 54 -6.76 2.63 -6.67
CA CYS A 54 -7.81 3.31 -7.42
C CYS A 54 -8.57 2.32 -8.29
N GLY A 55 -9.89 2.25 -8.12
CA GLY A 55 -10.74 1.39 -8.94
C GLY A 55 -10.83 1.79 -10.41
N ASP A 56 -10.55 3.07 -10.74
CA ASP A 56 -10.65 3.57 -12.12
C ASP A 56 -9.37 3.34 -12.93
N CYS A 57 -8.19 3.54 -12.32
CA CYS A 57 -6.92 3.52 -13.05
C CYS A 57 -5.87 2.56 -12.48
N ASN A 58 -6.23 1.77 -11.47
CA ASN A 58 -5.37 0.76 -10.82
C ASN A 58 -4.06 1.32 -10.22
N LYS A 59 -3.97 2.63 -9.98
CA LYS A 59 -2.81 3.26 -9.32
C LYS A 59 -3.07 3.50 -7.85
N VAL A 60 -2.02 3.64 -7.06
CA VAL A 60 -2.14 3.85 -5.63
C VAL A 60 -2.76 5.20 -5.28
N PHE A 61 -3.48 5.25 -4.17
CA PHE A 61 -3.86 6.49 -3.51
C PHE A 61 -2.71 6.98 -2.63
N ALA A 62 -2.46 8.27 -2.69
CA ALA A 62 -1.49 8.95 -1.84
C ALA A 62 -2.21 9.79 -0.77
N ARG A 63 -1.69 9.73 0.46
CA ARG A 63 -2.16 10.59 1.56
C ARG A 63 -1.67 12.01 1.36
N LYS A 64 -2.58 12.97 1.39
CA LYS A 64 -2.32 14.41 1.23
C LYS A 64 -2.79 15.17 2.47
N GLY A 65 -2.01 16.15 2.90
CA GLY A 65 -2.46 17.15 3.87
C GLY A 65 -3.07 18.33 3.13
N TRP A 66 -4.31 18.68 3.45
CA TRP A 66 -4.97 19.88 2.95
C TRP A 66 -5.18 20.85 4.10
N ARG A 67 -4.67 22.04 3.93
CA ARG A 67 -4.88 23.14 4.87
C ARG A 67 -5.96 24.04 4.35
N SER A 68 -7.02 24.23 5.14
CA SER A 68 -8.08 25.18 4.79
C SER A 68 -7.60 26.61 5.04
N SER A 69 -8.28 27.59 4.44
CA SER A 69 -8.06 29.00 4.72
C SER A 69 -8.30 29.37 6.19
N THR A 70 -9.08 28.56 6.91
CA THR A 70 -9.36 28.70 8.35
C THR A 70 -8.31 28.04 9.24
N GLY A 71 -7.22 27.51 8.67
CA GLY A 71 -6.12 26.89 9.40
C GLY A 71 -6.35 25.43 9.84
N VAL A 72 -7.48 24.83 9.45
CA VAL A 72 -7.77 23.42 9.77
C VAL A 72 -7.03 22.50 8.80
N ASP A 73 -6.18 21.64 9.34
CA ASP A 73 -5.48 20.60 8.57
C ASP A 73 -6.38 19.36 8.44
N ARG A 74 -6.64 18.97 7.20
CA ARG A 74 -7.36 17.73 6.88
C ARG A 74 -6.44 16.75 6.16
N LYS A 75 -6.61 15.47 6.45
CA LYS A 75 -5.92 14.39 5.73
C LYS A 75 -6.89 13.77 4.75
N VAL A 76 -6.49 13.74 3.49
CA VAL A 76 -7.26 13.15 2.40
C VAL A 76 -6.42 12.15 1.63
N TRP A 77 -7.09 11.18 1.06
CA TRP A 77 -6.51 10.20 0.17
C TRP A 77 -6.93 10.48 -1.26
N GLN A 78 -5.97 10.60 -2.15
CA GLN A 78 -6.20 10.97 -3.54
C GLN A 78 -5.39 10.07 -4.47
N CYS A 79 -5.99 9.68 -5.60
CA CYS A 79 -5.29 8.93 -6.65
C CYS A 79 -4.01 9.67 -7.08
N SER A 80 -2.89 8.96 -7.14
CA SER A 80 -1.60 9.51 -7.52
C SER A 80 -1.57 10.07 -8.95
N GLU A 81 -2.40 9.53 -9.84
CA GLU A 81 -2.50 9.98 -11.24
C GLU A 81 -3.39 11.21 -11.42
N ARG A 82 -4.18 11.64 -10.40
CA ARG A 82 -5.16 12.72 -10.56
C ARG A 82 -4.52 14.05 -10.99
N TYR A 83 -3.43 14.44 -10.38
CA TYR A 83 -2.69 15.66 -10.68
C TYR A 83 -1.20 15.39 -10.81
N LYS A 84 -0.84 14.30 -11.50
CA LYS A 84 0.55 13.94 -11.75
C LYS A 84 1.26 14.99 -12.60
N VAL A 85 0.55 15.55 -13.56
CA VAL A 85 1.01 16.68 -14.36
C VAL A 85 0.30 17.93 -13.88
N LYS A 86 1.08 18.96 -13.55
CA LYS A 86 0.53 20.24 -13.06
C LYS A 86 -0.43 20.85 -14.09
N GLY A 87 -1.63 21.18 -13.64
CA GLY A 87 -2.66 21.81 -14.48
C GLY A 87 -3.46 20.82 -15.36
N VAL A 88 -3.14 19.54 -15.34
CA VAL A 88 -3.86 18.51 -16.09
C VAL A 88 -4.50 17.54 -15.12
N MET A 89 -5.81 17.32 -15.24
CA MET A 89 -6.50 16.29 -14.50
C MET A 89 -6.36 14.95 -15.23
N GLY A 90 -5.62 14.02 -14.63
CA GLY A 90 -5.45 12.67 -15.15
C GLY A 90 -6.62 11.76 -14.76
N CYS A 91 -6.55 11.15 -13.57
CA CYS A 91 -7.63 10.30 -13.07
C CYS A 91 -8.78 11.14 -12.49
N ALA A 92 -10.01 10.86 -12.88
CA ALA A 92 -11.21 11.57 -12.43
C ALA A 92 -11.70 11.16 -11.02
N ASN A 93 -11.16 10.07 -10.46
CA ASN A 93 -11.57 9.55 -9.17
C ASN A 93 -11.47 10.63 -8.06
N ARG A 94 -12.48 10.71 -7.22
CA ARG A 94 -12.54 11.71 -6.13
C ARG A 94 -11.58 11.34 -5.01
N HIS A 95 -11.17 12.34 -4.25
CA HIS A 95 -10.47 12.11 -2.99
C HIS A 95 -11.42 11.57 -1.93
N VAL A 96 -10.86 10.90 -0.95
CA VAL A 96 -11.59 10.34 0.21
C VAL A 96 -10.97 10.94 1.48
N GLU A 97 -11.81 11.43 2.38
CA GLU A 97 -11.38 11.88 3.70
C GLU A 97 -10.85 10.69 4.51
N GLU A 98 -9.76 10.90 5.26
CA GLU A 98 -9.12 9.83 6.02
C GLU A 98 -10.08 9.17 7.03
N GLU A 99 -10.92 9.95 7.69
CA GLU A 99 -11.91 9.41 8.63
C GLU A 99 -12.93 8.48 7.95
N THR A 100 -13.37 8.84 6.74
CA THR A 100 -14.28 8.00 5.95
C THR A 100 -13.62 6.68 5.58
N LEU A 101 -12.36 6.73 5.19
CA LEU A 101 -11.58 5.54 4.86
C LEU A 101 -11.41 4.63 6.07
N ILE A 102 -11.07 5.18 7.23
CA ILE A 102 -10.92 4.42 8.48
C ILE A 102 -12.25 3.76 8.87
N LYS A 103 -13.35 4.51 8.81
CA LYS A 103 -14.69 3.97 9.11
C LYS A 103 -15.05 2.81 8.18
N ALA A 104 -14.84 2.98 6.89
CA ALA A 104 -15.11 1.93 5.90
C ALA A 104 -14.28 0.67 6.15
N TYR A 105 -12.99 0.85 6.47
CA TYR A 105 -12.10 -0.25 6.81
C TYR A 105 -12.56 -0.99 8.07
N LEU A 106 -12.91 -0.27 9.14
CA LEU A 106 -13.37 -0.88 10.38
C LEU A 106 -14.71 -1.62 10.20
N MET A 107 -15.62 -1.07 9.40
CA MET A 107 -16.88 -1.75 9.06
C MET A 107 -16.62 -3.06 8.31
N ALA A 108 -15.76 -3.04 7.31
CA ALA A 108 -15.38 -4.24 6.57
C ALA A 108 -14.67 -5.27 7.47
N TRP A 109 -13.78 -4.82 8.33
CA TRP A 109 -13.08 -5.69 9.27
C TRP A 109 -14.03 -6.35 10.26
N ASN A 110 -14.94 -5.58 10.86
CA ASN A 110 -15.93 -6.11 11.80
C ASN A 110 -16.85 -7.14 11.11
N ALA A 111 -17.29 -6.86 9.88
CA ALA A 111 -18.09 -7.81 9.11
C ALA A 111 -17.33 -9.13 8.84
N LEU A 112 -16.03 -9.06 8.54
CA LEU A 112 -15.19 -10.26 8.38
C LEU A 112 -15.07 -11.05 9.69
N VAL A 113 -14.89 -10.35 10.83
CA VAL A 113 -14.78 -11.01 12.14
C VAL A 113 -16.08 -11.66 12.57
N GLU A 114 -17.22 -10.98 12.34
CA GLU A 114 -18.56 -11.50 12.66
C GLU A 114 -18.91 -12.73 11.83
N ASN A 115 -18.51 -12.75 10.55
CA ASN A 115 -18.79 -13.85 9.61
C ASN A 115 -17.57 -14.75 9.36
N ARG A 116 -16.65 -14.82 10.31
CA ARG A 116 -15.37 -15.55 10.15
C ARG A 116 -15.54 -17.03 9.74
N GLU A 117 -16.63 -17.66 10.20
CA GLU A 117 -16.89 -19.09 9.94
C GLU A 117 -17.18 -19.33 8.46
N ASP A 118 -17.78 -18.37 7.76
CA ASP A 118 -18.07 -18.45 6.33
C ASP A 118 -16.81 -18.40 5.45
N PHE A 119 -15.65 -17.98 6.03
CA PHE A 119 -14.37 -17.85 5.34
C PHE A 119 -13.35 -18.91 5.73
N MET A 120 -13.71 -19.85 6.63
CA MET A 120 -12.82 -20.89 7.16
C MET A 120 -13.02 -22.27 6.51
N GLU A 121 -13.71 -22.35 5.36
CA GLU A 121 -13.84 -23.56 4.55
C GLU A 121 -12.62 -23.86 3.69
#